data_3d4672df2ceddfef72599689d33a144e
#
_entry.id   3d4672df2ceddfef72599689d33a144e
#
_cell.length_a   1.000
_cell.length_b   1.000
_cell.length_c   1.000
_cell.angle_alpha   90.00
_cell.angle_beta   90.00
_cell.angle_gamma   90.00
#
_symmetry.space_group_name_H-M   'P 1'
#
loop_
_entity.id
_entity.type
_entity.pdbx_description
1 polymer ?
#
loop_
_entity_poly.entity_id
_entity_poly.type
_entity_poly.pdbx_seq_one_letter_code
_entity_poly.pdbx_strand_id
1 'polypeptide(L)'
;MKILILEDDIELSLAMKQELLKNDYMVDCCHDGETGLLYALNTEFGYDLAIVDRMLPVIDGLTIIKAMRKKGISIPVIIITGMSSIDDRIDGLDGGADDYLVKPFYIRELLARVRALTRRPHEMKEQDILMYQDLRLERSNRKLQA
;
A
#
# COMPACT_ATOMS: atom_id res chain seq x y z
N MET A 1 -10.13 -7.70 -5.97
CA MET A 1 -8.92 -6.87 -5.86
C MET A 1 -7.73 -7.71 -5.44
N LYS A 2 -6.58 -7.38 -5.95
CA LYS A 2 -5.37 -8.16 -5.77
C LYS A 2 -4.30 -7.34 -5.08
N ILE A 3 -3.72 -7.91 -4.02
CA ILE A 3 -2.75 -7.23 -3.16
C ILE A 3 -1.41 -7.96 -3.21
N LEU A 4 -0.34 -7.18 -3.32
CA LEU A 4 1.02 -7.69 -3.24
C LEU A 4 1.57 -7.39 -1.85
N ILE A 5 2.11 -8.41 -1.18
CA ILE A 5 2.78 -8.26 0.11
C ILE A 5 4.27 -8.53 -0.08
N LEU A 6 5.10 -7.57 0.33
CA LEU A 6 6.55 -7.72 0.37
C LEU A 6 6.99 -7.66 1.83
N GLU A 7 7.24 -8.83 2.42
CA GLU A 7 7.58 -8.97 3.83
C GLU A 7 8.42 -10.24 4.03
N ASP A 8 9.60 -10.08 4.63
CA ASP A 8 10.49 -11.21 4.87
C ASP A 8 10.13 -12.05 6.10
N ASP A 9 9.38 -11.49 7.04
CA ASP A 9 8.86 -12.24 8.18
C ASP A 9 7.71 -13.13 7.69
N ILE A 10 7.97 -14.43 7.61
CA ILE A 10 7.02 -15.39 7.06
C ILE A 10 5.75 -15.45 7.88
N GLU A 11 5.85 -15.40 9.21
CA GLU A 11 4.68 -15.46 10.08
C GLU A 11 3.78 -14.25 9.90
N LEU A 12 4.37 -13.06 9.84
CA LEU A 12 3.61 -11.84 9.64
C LEU A 12 2.98 -11.82 8.25
N SER A 13 3.75 -12.20 7.23
CA SER A 13 3.26 -12.27 5.85
C SER A 13 2.05 -13.20 5.76
N LEU A 14 2.13 -14.37 6.39
CA LEU A 14 1.04 -15.34 6.39
C LEU A 14 -0.19 -14.82 7.13
N ALA A 15 0.02 -14.18 8.28
CA ALA A 15 -1.08 -13.61 9.07
C ALA A 15 -1.83 -12.54 8.27
N MET A 16 -1.11 -11.65 7.61
CA MET A 16 -1.70 -10.63 6.75
C MET A 16 -2.47 -11.26 5.59
N LYS A 17 -1.85 -12.23 4.92
CA LYS A 17 -2.46 -12.92 3.79
C LYS A 17 -3.77 -13.59 4.18
N GLN A 18 -3.79 -14.30 5.30
CA GLN A 18 -4.98 -15.01 5.76
C GLN A 18 -6.15 -14.06 6.01
N GLU A 19 -5.88 -12.94 6.67
CA GLU A 19 -6.94 -11.97 6.95
C GLU A 19 -7.43 -11.27 5.68
N LEU A 20 -6.53 -10.95 4.76
CA LEU A 20 -6.92 -10.36 3.49
C LEU A 20 -7.75 -11.33 2.65
N LEU A 21 -7.38 -12.61 2.61
CA LEU A 21 -8.17 -13.62 1.89
C LEU A 21 -9.57 -13.75 2.47
N LYS A 22 -9.73 -13.66 3.79
CA LYS A 22 -11.06 -13.67 4.43
C LYS A 22 -11.92 -12.49 4.02
N ASN A 23 -11.30 -11.40 3.59
CA ASN A 23 -12.01 -10.19 3.15
C ASN A 23 -12.10 -10.10 1.63
N ASP A 24 -11.98 -11.23 0.96
CA ASP A 24 -12.17 -11.39 -0.48
C ASP A 24 -11.11 -10.72 -1.35
N TYR A 25 -9.93 -10.45 -0.81
CA TYR A 25 -8.78 -10.02 -1.61
C TYR A 25 -8.01 -11.23 -2.09
N MET A 26 -7.43 -11.12 -3.29
CA MET A 26 -6.41 -12.05 -3.76
C MET A 26 -5.06 -11.52 -3.30
N VAL A 27 -4.13 -12.41 -2.96
CA VAL A 27 -2.87 -11.99 -2.34
C VAL A 27 -1.70 -12.79 -2.90
N ASP A 28 -0.64 -12.09 -3.30
CA ASP A 28 0.67 -12.68 -3.59
C ASP A 28 1.65 -12.16 -2.55
N CYS A 29 2.56 -13.02 -2.10
CA CYS A 29 3.58 -12.66 -1.12
C CYS A 29 4.97 -12.90 -1.70
N CYS A 30 5.88 -11.95 -1.49
CA CYS A 30 7.29 -12.11 -1.75
C CYS A 30 8.06 -11.81 -0.46
N HIS A 31 9.18 -12.52 -0.25
CA HIS A 31 9.89 -12.47 1.03
C HIS A 31 11.27 -11.83 0.95
N ASP A 32 11.65 -11.33 -0.21
CA ASP A 32 12.88 -10.58 -0.42
C ASP A 32 12.68 -9.46 -1.43
N GLY A 33 13.63 -8.53 -1.46
CA GLY A 33 13.50 -7.36 -2.31
C GLY A 33 13.70 -7.64 -3.78
N GLU A 34 14.50 -8.65 -4.14
CA GLU A 34 14.72 -8.96 -5.56
C GLU A 34 13.46 -9.50 -6.21
N THR A 35 12.86 -10.53 -5.62
CA THR A 35 11.60 -11.09 -6.10
C THR A 35 10.49 -10.04 -6.01
N GLY A 36 10.47 -9.28 -4.92
CA GLY A 36 9.49 -8.23 -4.70
C GLY A 36 9.53 -7.16 -5.78
N LEU A 37 10.73 -6.74 -6.19
CA LEU A 37 10.88 -5.76 -7.25
C LEU A 37 10.34 -6.28 -8.58
N LEU A 38 10.64 -7.53 -8.92
CA LEU A 38 10.15 -8.15 -10.15
C LEU A 38 8.61 -8.16 -10.18
N TYR A 39 8.00 -8.57 -9.07
CA TYR A 39 6.54 -8.62 -8.99
C TYR A 39 5.92 -7.23 -9.01
N ALA A 40 6.50 -6.29 -8.26
CA ALA A 40 5.97 -4.94 -8.15
C ALA A 40 5.98 -4.19 -9.49
N LEU A 41 6.97 -4.45 -10.32
CA LEU A 41 7.10 -3.80 -11.62
C LEU A 41 6.35 -4.51 -12.74
N ASN A 42 5.80 -5.69 -12.49
CA ASN A 42 5.07 -6.43 -13.51
C ASN A 42 3.60 -6.04 -13.51
N THR A 43 3.24 -5.11 -14.39
CA THR A 43 1.88 -4.58 -14.50
C THR A 43 0.87 -5.61 -14.96
N GLU A 44 1.30 -6.72 -15.58
CA GLU A 44 0.40 -7.77 -16.02
C GLU A 44 -0.22 -8.54 -14.84
N PHE A 45 0.42 -8.53 -13.68
CA PHE A 45 -0.15 -9.17 -12.50
C PHE A 45 -1.39 -8.43 -11.97
N GLY A 46 -1.55 -7.17 -12.28
CA GLY A 46 -2.76 -6.41 -11.97
C GLY A 46 -2.98 -6.15 -10.48
N TYR A 47 -1.94 -5.80 -9.75
CA TYR A 47 -2.11 -5.46 -8.34
C TYR A 47 -2.85 -4.14 -8.17
N ASP A 48 -3.72 -4.11 -7.18
CA ASP A 48 -4.51 -2.93 -6.83
C ASP A 48 -3.93 -2.18 -5.64
N LEU A 49 -3.06 -2.82 -4.87
CA LEU A 49 -2.39 -2.24 -3.72
C LEU A 49 -1.17 -3.07 -3.37
N ALA A 50 -0.16 -2.45 -2.82
CA ALA A 50 1.02 -3.14 -2.30
C ALA A 50 1.23 -2.79 -0.82
N ILE A 51 1.56 -3.81 -0.03
CA ILE A 51 1.99 -3.67 1.36
C ILE A 51 3.47 -4.03 1.37
N VAL A 52 4.32 -3.08 1.76
CA VAL A 52 5.76 -3.22 1.59
C VAL A 52 6.47 -2.97 2.91
N ASP A 53 7.21 -3.98 3.39
CA ASP A 53 8.13 -3.76 4.48
C ASP A 53 9.29 -2.92 3.97
N ARG A 54 9.60 -1.84 4.68
CA ARG A 54 10.70 -0.98 4.28
C ARG A 54 12.05 -1.70 4.34
N MET A 55 12.22 -2.61 5.29
CA MET A 55 13.49 -3.30 5.51
C MET A 55 13.46 -4.72 4.97
N LEU A 56 13.56 -4.86 3.64
CA LEU A 56 13.63 -6.15 2.99
C LEU A 56 15.07 -6.55 2.70
N PRO A 57 15.38 -7.86 2.71
CA PRO A 57 16.69 -8.33 2.25
C PRO A 57 16.92 -8.02 0.77
N VAL A 58 18.15 -7.82 0.41
CA VAL A 58 18.67 -7.61 -0.95
C VAL A 58 18.38 -6.22 -1.50
N ILE A 59 17.10 -5.86 -1.65
CA ILE A 59 16.66 -4.53 -2.09
C ILE A 59 15.62 -4.04 -1.08
N ASP A 60 15.82 -2.87 -0.48
CA ASP A 60 14.90 -2.38 0.52
C ASP A 60 13.57 -1.90 -0.11
N GLY A 61 12.53 -1.85 0.74
CA GLY A 61 11.18 -1.56 0.27
C GLY A 61 11.03 -0.15 -0.31
N LEU A 62 11.73 0.83 0.24
CA LEU A 62 11.63 2.20 -0.26
C LEU A 62 12.20 2.32 -1.68
N THR A 63 13.29 1.61 -1.96
CA THR A 63 13.87 1.55 -3.30
C THR A 63 12.86 0.96 -4.28
N ILE A 64 12.15 -0.09 -3.88
CA ILE A 64 11.11 -0.70 -4.72
C ILE A 64 10.00 0.28 -5.02
N ILE A 65 9.53 0.99 -4.00
CA ILE A 65 8.46 1.98 -4.16
C ILE A 65 8.88 3.09 -5.13
N LYS A 66 10.08 3.60 -4.98
CA LYS A 66 10.60 4.62 -5.89
C LYS A 66 10.68 4.12 -7.32
N ALA A 67 11.10 2.87 -7.50
CA ALA A 67 11.14 2.26 -8.83
C ALA A 67 9.76 2.13 -9.44
N MET A 68 8.76 1.75 -8.63
CA MET A 68 7.37 1.68 -9.09
C MET A 68 6.90 3.04 -9.59
N ARG A 69 7.11 4.09 -8.82
CA ARG A 69 6.67 5.43 -9.17
C ARG A 69 7.39 5.95 -10.42
N LYS A 70 8.68 5.66 -10.53
CA LYS A 70 9.45 6.05 -11.72
C LYS A 70 8.93 5.38 -12.98
N LYS A 71 8.44 4.16 -12.87
CA LYS A 71 7.85 3.42 -14.00
C LYS A 71 6.42 3.89 -14.31
N GLY A 72 5.84 4.74 -13.50
CA GLY A 72 4.48 5.22 -13.68
C GLY A 72 3.41 4.35 -13.03
N ILE A 73 3.80 3.42 -12.16
CA ILE A 73 2.87 2.58 -11.43
C ILE A 73 2.34 3.39 -10.26
N SER A 74 1.04 3.60 -10.22
CA SER A 74 0.39 4.52 -9.26
C SER A 74 -0.49 3.83 -8.23
N ILE A 75 -0.44 2.51 -8.14
CA ILE A 75 -1.27 1.80 -7.15
C ILE A 75 -0.92 2.27 -5.73
N PRO A 76 -1.88 2.26 -4.81
CA PRO A 76 -1.61 2.63 -3.42
C PRO A 76 -0.56 1.71 -2.80
N VAL A 77 0.30 2.27 -1.98
CA VAL A 77 1.34 1.53 -1.26
C VAL A 77 1.27 1.88 0.22
N ILE A 78 1.21 0.85 1.06
CA ILE A 78 1.33 0.99 2.51
C ILE A 78 2.71 0.46 2.91
N ILE A 79 3.52 1.31 3.54
CA ILE A 79 4.76 0.84 4.15
C ILE A 79 4.45 0.27 5.53
N ILE A 80 5.00 -0.90 5.83
CA ILE A 80 5.00 -1.46 7.17
C ILE A 80 6.44 -1.60 7.64
N THR A 81 6.75 -1.18 8.85
CA THR A 81 8.13 -1.21 9.32
C THR A 81 8.22 -0.88 10.82
N GLY A 82 9.32 -1.30 11.46
CA GLY A 82 9.65 -0.88 12.81
C GLY A 82 10.25 0.53 12.90
N MET A 83 10.57 1.14 11.77
CA MET A 83 11.17 2.48 11.73
C MET A 83 10.09 3.54 12.00
N SER A 84 10.12 4.15 13.18
CA SER A 84 9.00 4.97 13.66
C SER A 84 9.32 6.47 13.77
N SER A 85 10.53 6.92 13.46
CA SER A 85 10.84 8.34 13.57
C SER A 85 10.04 9.17 12.59
N ILE A 86 9.89 10.44 12.89
CA ILE A 86 9.21 11.38 11.99
C ILE A 86 9.93 11.44 10.65
N ASP A 87 11.27 11.48 10.68
CA ASP A 87 12.06 11.51 9.46
C ASP A 87 11.84 10.26 8.61
N ASP A 88 11.79 9.09 9.23
CA ASP A 88 11.52 7.85 8.51
C ASP A 88 10.17 7.89 7.82
N ARG A 89 9.14 8.40 8.50
CA ARG A 89 7.80 8.50 7.94
C ARG A 89 7.75 9.48 6.77
N ILE A 90 8.42 10.63 6.92
CA ILE A 90 8.50 11.62 5.85
C ILE A 90 9.20 11.02 4.64
N ASP A 91 10.33 10.35 4.84
CA ASP A 91 11.07 9.71 3.75
C ASP A 91 10.20 8.68 3.01
N GLY A 92 9.45 7.88 3.77
CA GLY A 92 8.56 6.89 3.17
C GLY A 92 7.48 7.51 2.32
N LEU A 93 6.79 8.51 2.85
CA LEU A 93 5.71 9.18 2.14
C LEU A 93 6.23 9.98 0.94
N ASP A 94 7.34 10.71 1.12
CA ASP A 94 7.96 11.45 0.02
C ASP A 94 8.50 10.50 -1.06
N GLY A 95 8.91 9.30 -0.67
CA GLY A 95 9.37 8.28 -1.61
C GLY A 95 8.28 7.66 -2.46
N GLY A 96 7.02 7.95 -2.16
CA GLY A 96 5.89 7.52 -2.97
C GLY A 96 4.87 6.63 -2.28
N ALA A 97 5.01 6.36 -0.98
CA ALA A 97 4.01 5.60 -0.24
C ALA A 97 2.78 6.48 0.06
N ASP A 98 1.63 5.83 0.15
CA ASP A 98 0.36 6.51 0.46
C ASP A 98 0.04 6.43 1.95
N ASP A 99 0.63 5.48 2.66
CA ASP A 99 0.41 5.31 4.09
C ASP A 99 1.64 4.66 4.72
N TYR A 100 1.75 4.80 6.03
CA TYR A 100 2.91 4.31 6.77
C TYR A 100 2.43 3.72 8.11
N LEU A 101 2.65 2.44 8.32
CA LEU A 101 2.15 1.72 9.48
C LEU A 101 3.33 1.12 10.26
N VAL A 102 3.48 1.50 11.52
CA VAL A 102 4.61 1.11 12.35
C VAL A 102 4.34 -0.21 13.07
N LYS A 103 5.30 -1.13 13.01
CA LYS A 103 5.24 -2.39 13.76
C LYS A 103 5.56 -2.15 15.24
N PRO A 104 4.90 -2.84 16.15
CA PRO A 104 3.79 -3.76 15.94
C PRO A 104 2.48 -3.02 15.69
N PHE A 105 1.62 -3.62 14.88
CA PHE A 105 0.30 -3.06 14.58
C PHE A 105 -0.75 -4.17 14.67
N TYR A 106 -2.01 -3.77 14.80
CA TYR A 106 -3.11 -4.73 14.72
C TYR A 106 -3.47 -5.00 13.27
N ILE A 107 -3.69 -6.26 12.93
CA ILE A 107 -4.09 -6.63 11.56
C ILE A 107 -5.38 -5.89 11.15
N ARG A 108 -6.30 -5.70 12.09
CA ARG A 108 -7.54 -4.96 11.80
C ARG A 108 -7.27 -3.51 11.40
N GLU A 109 -6.21 -2.91 11.91
CA GLU A 109 -5.80 -1.56 11.51
C GLU A 109 -5.30 -1.55 10.07
N LEU A 110 -4.48 -2.53 9.71
CA LEU A 110 -4.04 -2.71 8.34
C LEU A 110 -5.21 -2.88 7.40
N LEU A 111 -6.17 -3.73 7.76
CA LEU A 111 -7.37 -3.95 6.95
C LEU A 111 -8.17 -2.67 6.73
N ALA A 112 -8.30 -1.85 7.76
CA ALA A 112 -9.00 -0.57 7.64
C ALA A 112 -8.30 0.35 6.64
N ARG A 113 -6.97 0.40 6.67
CA ARG A 113 -6.20 1.22 5.74
C ARG A 113 -6.28 0.68 4.32
N VAL A 114 -6.25 -0.63 4.16
CA VAL A 114 -6.43 -1.27 2.84
C VAL A 114 -7.81 -0.90 2.27
N ARG A 115 -8.86 -1.01 3.07
CA ARG A 115 -10.21 -0.63 2.61
C ARG A 115 -10.26 0.84 2.19
N ALA A 116 -9.66 1.71 2.98
CA ALA A 116 -9.67 3.15 2.68
C ALA A 116 -8.96 3.45 1.37
N LEU A 117 -7.83 2.82 1.13
CA LEU A 117 -7.01 3.08 -0.06
C LEU A 117 -7.54 2.39 -1.33
N THR A 118 -8.33 1.34 -1.18
CA THR A 118 -8.91 0.63 -2.33
C THR A 118 -10.35 1.04 -2.63
N ARG A 119 -10.91 1.98 -1.86
CA ARG A 119 -12.26 2.47 -2.09
C ARG A 119 -12.35 3.15 -3.45
N ARG A 120 -13.39 2.80 -4.19
CA ARG A 120 -13.65 3.36 -5.52
C ARG A 120 -14.80 4.34 -5.46
N PRO A 121 -14.84 5.35 -6.34
CA PRO A 121 -15.93 6.32 -6.35
C PRO A 121 -17.32 5.69 -6.46
N HIS A 122 -17.49 4.63 -7.25
CA HIS A 122 -18.79 3.99 -7.43
C HIS A 122 -19.25 3.19 -6.19
N GLU A 123 -18.39 2.97 -5.23
CA GLU A 123 -18.72 2.30 -3.98
C GLU A 123 -19.15 3.30 -2.92
N MET A 124 -19.01 4.59 -3.18
CA MET A 124 -19.42 5.65 -2.28
C MET A 124 -20.91 5.88 -2.41
N LYS A 125 -21.54 6.34 -1.31
CA LYS A 125 -22.91 6.82 -1.36
C LYS A 125 -22.96 8.05 -2.25
N GLU A 126 -24.10 8.30 -2.89
CA GLU A 126 -24.25 9.46 -3.74
C GLU A 126 -23.83 10.75 -3.06
N GLN A 127 -24.24 10.92 -1.80
CA GLN A 127 -23.86 12.07 -1.01
C GLN A 127 -22.35 12.20 -0.86
N ASP A 128 -21.66 11.08 -0.63
CA ASP A 128 -20.22 11.07 -0.47
C ASP A 128 -19.53 11.44 -1.78
N ILE A 129 -20.08 11.01 -2.90
CA ILE A 129 -19.53 11.33 -4.21
C ILE A 129 -19.62 12.83 -4.47
N LEU A 130 -20.75 13.45 -4.14
CA LEU A 130 -20.91 14.89 -4.29
C LEU A 130 -19.93 15.67 -3.43
N MET A 131 -19.77 15.27 -2.19
CA MET A 131 -18.80 15.88 -1.29
C MET A 131 -17.36 15.73 -1.82
N TYR A 132 -17.05 14.58 -2.35
CA TYR A 132 -15.74 14.32 -2.93
C TYR A 132 -15.48 15.24 -4.11
N GLN A 133 -16.45 15.45 -4.98
CA GLN A 133 -16.32 16.34 -6.12
C GLN A 133 -16.14 17.80 -5.68
N ASP A 134 -16.89 18.24 -4.70
CA ASP A 134 -16.77 19.60 -4.16
C ASP A 134 -15.38 19.84 -3.59
N LEU A 135 -14.85 18.91 -2.84
CA LEU A 135 -13.51 19.02 -2.29
C LEU A 135 -12.45 19.07 -3.38
N ARG A 136 -12.65 18.36 -4.47
CA ARG A 136 -11.72 18.41 -5.60
C ARG A 136 -11.75 19.76 -6.30
N LEU A 137 -12.89 20.36 -6.41
CA LEU A 137 -13.02 21.69 -7.01
C LEU A 137 -12.35 22.76 -6.15
N GLU A 138 -12.50 22.67 -4.84
CA GLU A 138 -11.91 23.62 -3.91
C GLU A 138 -10.40 23.44 -3.76
N ARG A 139 -9.91 22.24 -3.96
CA ARG A 139 -8.52 21.85 -3.71
C ARG A 139 -7.99 21.07 -4.90
N SER A 140 -8.06 21.67 -6.05
CA SER A 140 -7.77 20.99 -7.31
C SER A 140 -6.40 20.31 -7.35
N ASN A 141 -5.42 20.85 -6.65
CA ASN A 141 -4.08 20.28 -6.59
C ASN A 141 -3.90 19.31 -5.43
N ARG A 142 -4.91 19.11 -4.63
CA ARG A 142 -4.84 18.25 -3.47
C ARG A 142 -5.44 16.90 -3.79
N LYS A 143 -4.72 15.86 -3.47
CA LYS A 143 -5.27 14.52 -3.56
C LYS A 143 -6.24 14.30 -2.43
N LEU A 144 -7.40 13.79 -2.77
CA LEU A 144 -8.33 13.29 -1.79
C LEU A 144 -7.99 11.86 -1.53
N GLN A 145 -7.12 11.67 -0.59
CA GLN A 145 -6.74 10.33 -0.23
C GLN A 145 -7.93 9.66 0.38
N ALA A 146 -8.20 8.54 -0.12
CA ALA A 146 -9.33 7.81 0.36
C ALA A 146 -9.26 7.69 1.87
#